data_b8159ee717ba80ed5b66e63fe6fcbbce
#
_entry.id   b8159ee717ba80ed5b66e63fe6fcbbce
#
_cell.length_a   1.000
_cell.length_b   1.000
_cell.length_c   1.000
_cell.angle_alpha   90.00
_cell.angle_beta   90.00
_cell.angle_gamma   90.00
#
_symmetry.space_group_name_H-M   'P 1'
#
loop_
_entity.id
_entity.type
_entity.pdbx_description
1 polymer ?
#
loop_
_entity_poly.entity_id
_entity_poly.type
_entity_poly.pdbx_seq_one_letter_code
_entity_poly.pdbx_strand_id
1 'polypeptide(L)'
;MPALKGKFEFRKSPRTTRRSLLVALGYCLMLSTTLSSCSEAKNNTQESAASPVSVASSSTTEKQLVRIVRSKQLTPLAVLEKQGSLEKRLEPLGFKVQWTEFAAGPQQLEALNANGLDIASTAESPPVFSQAAGVPLVYLATTRPSGKSISLLVPVNSPIKTVRDLKGKKVAFQKASIGHYLLVKALEDAGLKLSDVKSVFLAPADANAAFSQNKVDAWYIWEPFGTRNEQNKIARVLADGGKLRDTGNFYSTSRQFYQAHPDVIKVFLEELEKTEIWTKAHPKEVAQLLAPVTQLDPPTLEKMHDKYDYGLVPITEKVINKQQEVADKWYSLGLIPKKVNVRDGFLTPEEYTKITPSDVLANK
;
A
#
# COMPACT_ATOMS: atom_id res chain seq x y z
N MET A 1 -54.93 -33.17 -8.35
CA MET A 1 -54.68 -33.74 -9.69
C MET A 1 -54.36 -32.60 -10.65
N PRO A 2 -53.36 -32.71 -11.54
CA PRO A 2 -52.15 -33.55 -11.52
C PRO A 2 -50.86 -32.79 -11.49
N ALA A 3 -49.81 -33.52 -11.10
CA ALA A 3 -48.41 -33.08 -11.07
C ALA A 3 -47.77 -33.09 -12.48
N LEU A 4 -46.98 -32.08 -12.81
CA LEU A 4 -46.08 -32.10 -13.96
C LEU A 4 -44.64 -32.15 -13.47
N LYS A 5 -44.03 -33.36 -13.62
CA LYS A 5 -42.59 -33.62 -13.48
C LYS A 5 -41.88 -33.19 -14.78
N GLY A 6 -41.08 -32.14 -14.76
CA GLY A 6 -40.15 -31.80 -15.83
C GLY A 6 -38.76 -32.34 -15.50
N LYS A 7 -38.27 -33.31 -16.30
CA LYS A 7 -36.88 -33.80 -16.27
C LYS A 7 -35.99 -32.78 -16.98
N PHE A 8 -34.95 -32.32 -16.29
CA PHE A 8 -33.84 -31.60 -16.91
C PHE A 8 -32.76 -32.60 -17.36
N GLU A 9 -32.57 -32.73 -18.67
CA GLU A 9 -31.48 -33.49 -19.26
C GLU A 9 -30.21 -32.63 -19.33
N PHE A 10 -29.13 -33.19 -18.78
CA PHE A 10 -27.76 -32.62 -18.87
C PHE A 10 -27.22 -32.87 -20.29
N ARG A 11 -27.04 -31.78 -21.05
CA ARG A 11 -26.34 -31.80 -22.34
C ARG A 11 -24.82 -31.78 -22.12
N LYS A 12 -24.17 -32.89 -22.41
CA LYS A 12 -22.69 -33.04 -22.39
C LYS A 12 -22.08 -32.25 -23.55
N SER A 13 -21.12 -31.37 -23.24
CA SER A 13 -20.26 -30.66 -24.16
C SER A 13 -19.13 -31.58 -24.71
N PRO A 14 -18.71 -31.45 -25.97
CA PRO A 14 -17.74 -32.35 -26.57
C PRO A 14 -16.30 -32.02 -26.14
N ARG A 15 -15.56 -33.08 -25.85
CA ARG A 15 -14.12 -33.11 -25.60
C ARG A 15 -13.35 -32.71 -26.87
N THR A 16 -12.59 -31.64 -26.85
CA THR A 16 -11.59 -31.35 -27.87
C THR A 16 -10.29 -32.07 -27.56
N THR A 17 -9.88 -32.87 -28.55
CA THR A 17 -8.71 -33.74 -28.60
C THR A 17 -7.43 -32.90 -28.63
N ARG A 18 -6.47 -33.20 -27.77
CA ARG A 18 -5.08 -32.76 -27.84
C ARG A 18 -4.40 -33.37 -29.09
N ARG A 19 -3.91 -32.54 -29.98
CA ARG A 19 -2.89 -32.93 -30.98
C ARG A 19 -1.51 -32.53 -30.47
N SER A 20 -0.72 -33.56 -30.20
CA SER A 20 0.71 -33.48 -29.94
C SER A 20 1.41 -33.17 -31.25
N LEU A 21 2.28 -32.15 -31.28
CA LEU A 21 3.26 -31.97 -32.34
C LEU A 21 4.65 -32.16 -31.74
N LEU A 22 5.24 -33.30 -32.05
CA LEU A 22 6.67 -33.61 -31.95
C LEU A 22 7.39 -32.89 -33.07
N VAL A 23 8.40 -32.09 -32.79
CA VAL A 23 9.42 -31.65 -33.77
C VAL A 23 10.79 -32.02 -33.26
N ALA A 24 11.51 -32.64 -34.17
CA ALA A 24 12.71 -33.42 -34.00
C ALA A 24 13.97 -32.64 -33.61
N LEU A 25 14.89 -33.39 -32.96
CA LEU A 25 16.30 -33.11 -32.78
C LEU A 25 17.03 -32.85 -34.09
N GLY A 26 17.86 -31.81 -34.13
CA GLY A 26 18.94 -31.63 -35.10
C GLY A 26 20.27 -31.50 -34.39
N TYR A 27 21.04 -32.58 -34.35
CA TYR A 27 22.44 -32.62 -33.98
C TYR A 27 23.30 -31.92 -35.06
N CYS A 28 24.16 -31.02 -34.68
CA CYS A 28 25.34 -30.64 -35.45
C CYS A 28 26.55 -30.59 -34.53
N LEU A 29 27.34 -31.69 -34.58
CA LEU A 29 28.74 -31.75 -34.14
C LEU A 29 29.59 -31.06 -35.22
N MET A 30 30.47 -30.15 -34.84
CA MET A 30 31.69 -29.84 -35.61
C MET A 30 32.88 -29.73 -34.68
N LEU A 31 33.78 -30.68 -34.86
CA LEU A 31 35.18 -30.71 -34.36
C LEU A 31 36.02 -29.70 -35.18
N SER A 32 36.97 -29.05 -34.57
CA SER A 32 38.28 -28.65 -35.13
C SER A 32 39.16 -28.15 -34.00
N THR A 33 40.07 -28.93 -33.54
CA THR A 33 41.51 -29.08 -33.82
C THR A 33 42.40 -27.93 -33.32
N THR A 34 43.23 -28.31 -32.46
CA THR A 34 44.43 -27.75 -31.84
C THR A 34 45.42 -27.16 -32.84
N LEU A 35 46.12 -26.08 -32.42
CA LEU A 35 47.50 -25.84 -32.79
C LEU A 35 48.21 -25.09 -31.68
N SER A 36 49.15 -25.81 -31.03
CA SER A 36 50.20 -25.28 -30.17
C SER A 36 51.23 -24.53 -31.03
N SER A 37 51.71 -23.39 -30.51
CA SER A 37 52.97 -22.84 -30.96
C SER A 37 53.74 -22.32 -29.74
N CYS A 38 54.72 -23.04 -29.30
CA CYS A 38 55.80 -22.58 -28.43
C CYS A 38 56.74 -21.66 -29.22
N SER A 39 57.10 -20.53 -28.64
CA SER A 39 58.29 -19.77 -29.03
C SER A 39 58.98 -19.27 -27.75
N GLU A 40 60.14 -19.86 -27.50
CA GLU A 40 61.14 -19.41 -26.56
C GLU A 40 61.84 -18.17 -27.07
N ALA A 41 62.02 -17.14 -26.24
CA ALA A 41 63.06 -16.14 -26.42
C ALA A 41 63.43 -15.49 -25.05
N LYS A 42 64.58 -15.94 -24.61
CA LYS A 42 65.68 -15.29 -23.84
C LYS A 42 65.41 -14.07 -22.95
N ASN A 43 65.88 -14.29 -21.71
CA ASN A 43 66.24 -13.31 -20.68
C ASN A 43 66.94 -12.05 -21.21
N ASN A 44 66.48 -10.92 -20.67
CA ASN A 44 67.42 -9.83 -20.34
C ASN A 44 66.97 -9.17 -19.04
N THR A 45 67.84 -9.28 -18.05
CA THR A 45 67.72 -8.70 -16.71
C THR A 45 68.02 -7.20 -16.82
N GLN A 46 67.01 -6.37 -16.41
CA GLN A 46 67.34 -5.00 -16.03
C GLN A 46 66.45 -4.65 -14.83
N GLU A 47 67.12 -4.59 -13.69
CA GLU A 47 66.63 -4.13 -12.41
C GLU A 47 66.32 -2.63 -12.50
N SER A 48 65.02 -2.28 -12.37
CA SER A 48 64.62 -0.87 -12.16
C SER A 48 63.71 -0.84 -10.97
N ALA A 49 64.17 -0.20 -9.92
CA ALA A 49 63.44 0.01 -8.69
C ALA A 49 62.17 0.85 -8.96
N ALA A 50 61.00 0.22 -8.87
CA ALA A 50 59.73 0.89 -8.86
C ALA A 50 59.18 0.92 -7.45
N SER A 51 59.04 2.10 -6.90
CA SER A 51 58.37 2.39 -5.63
C SER A 51 56.94 1.82 -5.63
N PRO A 52 56.41 1.32 -4.53
CA PRO A 52 55.05 0.84 -4.49
C PRO A 52 54.08 2.01 -4.62
N VAL A 53 53.42 2.11 -5.79
CA VAL A 53 52.24 2.94 -5.94
C VAL A 53 51.16 2.30 -5.06
N SER A 54 50.87 2.92 -3.92
CA SER A 54 49.71 2.61 -3.10
C SER A 54 48.46 2.91 -3.92
N VAL A 55 47.88 1.89 -4.56
CA VAL A 55 46.54 1.98 -5.12
C VAL A 55 45.59 2.05 -3.94
N ALA A 56 45.21 3.28 -3.58
CA ALA A 56 44.07 3.49 -2.72
C ALA A 56 42.86 2.91 -3.43
N SER A 57 42.48 1.69 -3.08
CA SER A 57 41.18 1.11 -3.41
C SER A 57 40.12 1.99 -2.74
N SER A 58 39.61 2.96 -3.47
CA SER A 58 38.35 3.59 -3.13
C SER A 58 37.27 2.53 -3.32
N SER A 59 37.04 1.72 -2.28
CA SER A 59 35.83 0.89 -2.20
C SER A 59 34.66 1.86 -2.05
N THR A 60 34.06 2.27 -3.16
CA THR A 60 32.71 2.81 -3.15
C THR A 60 31.80 1.70 -2.64
N THR A 61 31.60 1.70 -1.33
CA THR A 61 30.63 0.78 -0.71
C THR A 61 29.28 1.10 -1.32
N GLU A 62 28.74 0.17 -2.10
CA GLU A 62 27.42 0.34 -2.72
C GLU A 62 26.40 0.57 -1.63
N LYS A 63 25.64 1.69 -1.69
CA LYS A 63 24.66 2.04 -0.68
C LYS A 63 23.52 1.04 -0.70
N GLN A 64 23.10 0.59 0.48
CA GLN A 64 21.93 -0.28 0.62
C GLN A 64 20.64 0.48 0.28
N LEU A 65 19.69 -0.20 -0.36
CA LEU A 65 18.40 0.41 -0.69
C LEU A 65 17.42 0.28 0.47
N VAL A 66 16.71 1.38 0.75
CA VAL A 66 15.48 1.38 1.56
C VAL A 66 14.32 1.72 0.63
N ARG A 67 13.43 0.76 0.40
CA ARG A 67 12.29 0.88 -0.50
C ARG A 67 11.06 1.30 0.29
N ILE A 68 10.56 2.48 0.00
CA ILE A 68 9.42 3.10 0.72
C ILE A 68 8.29 3.31 -0.26
N VAL A 69 7.06 3.12 0.19
CA VAL A 69 5.88 3.40 -0.63
C VAL A 69 5.81 4.88 -1.01
N ARG A 70 5.62 5.16 -2.30
CA ARG A 70 5.29 6.50 -2.81
C ARG A 70 3.80 6.76 -2.67
N SER A 71 3.43 7.89 -2.11
CA SER A 71 2.04 8.33 -2.03
C SER A 71 1.72 9.37 -3.11
N LYS A 72 0.61 9.20 -3.80
CA LYS A 72 -0.02 10.21 -4.69
C LYS A 72 -1.21 10.91 -4.02
N GLN A 73 -1.29 10.86 -2.73
CA GLN A 73 -2.31 11.51 -1.93
C GLN A 73 -1.72 12.75 -1.24
N LEU A 74 -2.58 13.59 -0.68
CA LEU A 74 -2.17 14.72 0.16
C LEU A 74 -1.82 14.16 1.54
N THR A 75 -0.62 13.60 1.66
CA THR A 75 -0.14 12.94 2.90
C THR A 75 1.25 13.45 3.28
N PRO A 76 1.60 13.44 4.57
CA PRO A 76 2.96 13.76 5.02
C PRO A 76 4.04 12.93 4.34
N LEU A 77 3.73 11.66 4.00
CA LEU A 77 4.67 10.81 3.27
C LEU A 77 5.01 11.35 1.87
N ALA A 78 4.02 11.93 1.16
CA ALA A 78 4.25 12.59 -0.13
C ALA A 78 5.05 13.88 0.04
N VAL A 79 4.83 14.61 1.13
CA VAL A 79 5.61 15.81 1.50
C VAL A 79 7.05 15.41 1.83
N LEU A 80 7.26 14.38 2.64
CA LEU A 80 8.58 13.85 3.01
C LEU A 80 9.43 13.51 1.77
N GLU A 81 8.84 12.80 0.80
CA GLU A 81 9.50 12.50 -0.48
C GLU A 81 9.91 13.78 -1.22
N LYS A 82 9.04 14.80 -1.25
CA LYS A 82 9.32 16.04 -1.97
C LYS A 82 10.35 16.93 -1.27
N GLN A 83 10.43 16.89 0.05
CA GLN A 83 11.42 17.63 0.83
C GLN A 83 12.82 17.00 0.76
N GLY A 84 12.92 15.69 0.55
CA GLY A 84 14.18 14.95 0.47
C GLY A 84 14.97 14.96 1.79
N SER A 85 14.30 15.19 2.92
CA SER A 85 14.98 15.24 4.24
C SER A 85 15.38 13.85 4.73
N LEU A 86 14.58 12.83 4.41
CA LEU A 86 14.88 11.45 4.74
C LEU A 86 16.13 10.94 4.02
N GLU A 87 16.23 11.22 2.72
CA GLU A 87 17.41 10.87 1.91
C GLU A 87 18.68 11.44 2.51
N LYS A 88 18.66 12.75 2.89
CA LYS A 88 19.80 13.43 3.49
C LYS A 88 20.23 12.82 4.83
N ARG A 89 19.28 12.28 5.60
CA ARG A 89 19.57 11.64 6.89
C ARG A 89 20.04 10.21 6.76
N LEU A 90 19.56 9.47 5.75
CA LEU A 90 19.93 8.07 5.55
C LEU A 90 21.23 7.91 4.75
N GLU A 91 21.58 8.88 3.91
CA GLU A 91 22.81 8.85 3.11
C GLU A 91 24.10 8.65 3.92
N PRO A 92 24.34 9.36 5.03
CA PRO A 92 25.52 9.14 5.87
C PRO A 92 25.56 7.77 6.57
N LEU A 93 24.38 7.12 6.71
CA LEU A 93 24.25 5.77 7.26
C LEU A 93 24.49 4.68 6.21
N GLY A 94 24.83 5.05 4.97
CA GLY A 94 25.10 4.09 3.88
C GLY A 94 23.83 3.64 3.14
N PHE A 95 22.71 4.34 3.27
CA PHE A 95 21.46 3.99 2.60
C PHE A 95 21.07 4.97 1.50
N LYS A 96 20.32 4.45 0.52
CA LYS A 96 19.65 5.21 -0.53
C LYS A 96 18.16 4.90 -0.51
N VAL A 97 17.33 5.93 -0.50
CA VAL A 97 15.87 5.76 -0.54
C VAL A 97 15.39 5.54 -1.98
N GLN A 98 14.51 4.58 -2.13
CA GLN A 98 13.77 4.33 -3.38
C GLN A 98 12.27 4.40 -3.09
N TRP A 99 11.58 5.34 -3.74
CA TRP A 99 10.15 5.48 -3.64
C TRP A 99 9.44 4.65 -4.72
N THR A 100 8.49 3.80 -4.31
CA THR A 100 7.78 2.88 -5.22
C THR A 100 6.27 3.04 -5.07
N GLU A 101 5.60 3.22 -6.21
CA GLU A 101 4.14 3.42 -6.25
C GLU A 101 3.39 2.10 -6.31
N PHE A 102 2.24 2.05 -5.61
CA PHE A 102 1.29 0.93 -5.63
C PHE A 102 -0.14 1.43 -5.82
N ALA A 103 -0.98 0.63 -6.44
CA ALA A 103 -2.37 0.98 -6.69
C ALA A 103 -3.21 1.13 -5.42
N ALA A 104 -2.94 0.31 -4.39
CA ALA A 104 -3.64 0.33 -3.10
C ALA A 104 -2.85 -0.42 -2.02
N GLY A 105 -3.34 -0.36 -0.76
CA GLY A 105 -2.69 -0.99 0.39
C GLY A 105 -2.43 -2.50 0.28
N PRO A 106 -3.35 -3.34 -0.22
CA PRO A 106 -3.08 -4.76 -0.39
C PRO A 106 -1.82 -5.05 -1.20
N GLN A 107 -1.59 -4.37 -2.34
CA GLN A 107 -0.41 -4.55 -3.19
C GLN A 107 0.89 -4.13 -2.50
N GLN A 108 0.85 -3.11 -1.62
CA GLN A 108 2.01 -2.74 -0.81
C GLN A 108 2.44 -3.89 0.10
N LEU A 109 1.49 -4.56 0.75
CA LEU A 109 1.79 -5.65 1.68
C LEU A 109 2.17 -6.96 0.97
N GLU A 110 1.68 -7.18 -0.24
CA GLU A 110 2.18 -8.24 -1.13
C GLU A 110 3.65 -7.99 -1.49
N ALA A 111 4.02 -6.74 -1.87
CA ALA A 111 5.39 -6.36 -2.16
C ALA A 111 6.30 -6.42 -0.91
N LEU A 112 5.79 -6.02 0.27
CA LEU A 112 6.49 -6.16 1.55
C LEU A 112 6.84 -7.63 1.82
N ASN A 113 5.88 -8.53 1.64
CA ASN A 113 6.08 -9.97 1.83
C ASN A 113 7.07 -10.58 0.82
N ALA A 114 7.11 -10.03 -0.38
CA ALA A 114 8.03 -10.46 -1.44
C ALA A 114 9.41 -9.76 -1.38
N ASN A 115 9.73 -9.04 -0.30
CA ASN A 115 10.93 -8.21 -0.17
C ASN A 115 11.11 -7.18 -1.31
N GLY A 116 10.02 -6.73 -1.92
CA GLY A 116 10.00 -5.67 -2.93
C GLY A 116 9.70 -4.28 -2.35
N LEU A 117 9.37 -4.21 -1.07
CA LEU A 117 9.11 -3.00 -0.30
C LEU A 117 9.62 -3.20 1.13
N ASP A 118 10.18 -2.17 1.76
CA ASP A 118 10.68 -2.23 3.13
C ASP A 118 9.77 -1.48 4.11
N ILE A 119 9.16 -0.37 3.68
CA ILE A 119 8.21 0.39 4.49
C ILE A 119 6.92 0.64 3.69
N ALA A 120 5.82 0.13 4.20
CA ALA A 120 4.47 0.32 3.68
C ALA A 120 3.69 1.35 4.50
N SER A 121 2.72 2.02 3.86
CA SER A 121 1.73 2.89 4.52
C SER A 121 0.34 2.48 4.06
N THR A 122 -0.44 1.89 4.96
CA THR A 122 -1.77 1.36 4.64
C THR A 122 -2.78 1.75 5.71
N ALA A 123 -4.05 1.76 5.35
CA ALA A 123 -5.11 1.82 6.35
C ALA A 123 -5.17 0.52 7.19
N GLU A 124 -6.06 0.47 8.17
CA GLU A 124 -6.20 -0.60 9.14
C GLU A 124 -6.58 -1.98 8.55
N SER A 125 -7.30 -2.01 7.45
CA SER A 125 -7.83 -3.26 6.87
C SER A 125 -6.77 -4.14 6.18
N PRO A 126 -5.91 -3.64 5.26
CA PRO A 126 -4.95 -4.45 4.52
C PRO A 126 -4.01 -5.29 5.41
N PRO A 127 -3.45 -4.76 6.53
CA PRO A 127 -2.56 -5.55 7.40
C PRO A 127 -3.20 -6.80 7.97
N VAL A 128 -4.50 -6.76 8.27
CA VAL A 128 -5.24 -7.92 8.79
C VAL A 128 -5.28 -9.06 7.76
N PHE A 129 -5.52 -8.74 6.49
CA PHE A 129 -5.48 -9.74 5.42
C PHE A 129 -4.08 -10.33 5.24
N SER A 130 -3.05 -9.48 5.36
CA SER A 130 -1.66 -9.90 5.29
C SER A 130 -1.30 -10.86 6.44
N GLN A 131 -1.67 -10.53 7.68
CA GLN A 131 -1.48 -11.42 8.83
C GLN A 131 -2.29 -12.73 8.71
N ALA A 132 -3.51 -12.67 8.17
CA ALA A 132 -4.32 -13.87 7.90
C ALA A 132 -3.65 -14.79 6.87
N ALA A 133 -2.90 -14.23 5.92
CA ALA A 133 -2.05 -14.95 4.97
C ALA A 133 -0.73 -15.44 5.57
N GLY A 134 -0.41 -15.09 6.83
CA GLY A 134 0.80 -15.55 7.52
C GLY A 134 2.03 -14.65 7.32
N VAL A 135 1.85 -13.44 6.78
CA VAL A 135 2.96 -12.49 6.59
C VAL A 135 3.46 -11.97 7.95
N PRO A 136 4.76 -12.07 8.24
CA PRO A 136 5.35 -11.60 9.51
C PRO A 136 5.59 -10.09 9.47
N LEU A 137 4.53 -9.30 9.32
CA LEU A 137 4.61 -7.85 9.34
C LEU A 137 4.80 -7.29 10.76
N VAL A 138 5.35 -6.09 10.84
CA VAL A 138 5.49 -5.29 12.06
C VAL A 138 4.80 -3.95 11.86
N TYR A 139 3.91 -3.57 12.77
CA TYR A 139 3.33 -2.23 12.85
C TYR A 139 4.34 -1.29 13.52
N LEU A 140 4.84 -0.28 12.79
CA LEU A 140 5.85 0.67 13.29
C LEU A 140 5.21 1.86 14.00
N ALA A 141 4.20 2.45 13.40
CA ALA A 141 3.50 3.65 13.88
C ALA A 141 2.10 3.72 13.30
N THR A 142 1.26 4.57 13.86
CA THR A 142 -0.06 4.91 13.31
C THR A 142 -0.29 6.42 13.33
N THR A 143 -1.14 6.90 12.42
CA THR A 143 -1.55 8.30 12.37
C THR A 143 -2.86 8.52 13.10
N ARG A 144 -3.28 9.77 13.24
CA ARG A 144 -4.66 10.11 13.64
C ARG A 144 -5.65 9.61 12.58
N PRO A 145 -6.89 9.26 12.97
CA PRO A 145 -7.91 8.83 12.01
C PRO A 145 -8.36 10.00 11.13
N SER A 146 -8.30 9.83 9.81
CA SER A 146 -8.73 10.82 8.81
C SER A 146 -9.93 10.29 8.02
N GLY A 147 -11.02 10.00 8.71
CA GLY A 147 -12.20 9.37 8.11
C GLY A 147 -12.85 10.20 7.00
N LYS A 148 -12.84 11.53 7.10
CA LYS A 148 -13.36 12.44 6.06
C LYS A 148 -12.62 12.35 4.73
N SER A 149 -11.39 11.82 4.72
CA SER A 149 -10.62 11.60 3.50
C SER A 149 -11.07 10.37 2.70
N ILE A 150 -12.11 9.67 3.14
CA ILE A 150 -12.61 8.44 2.52
C ILE A 150 -14.12 8.58 2.34
N SER A 151 -14.59 8.50 1.10
CA SER A 151 -15.96 8.87 0.74
C SER A 151 -16.67 7.75 -0.02
N LEU A 152 -17.94 7.59 0.28
CA LEU A 152 -18.91 6.84 -0.52
C LEU A 152 -19.54 7.80 -1.53
N LEU A 153 -19.19 7.63 -2.79
CA LEU A 153 -19.63 8.47 -3.90
C LEU A 153 -20.83 7.86 -4.60
N VAL A 154 -21.72 8.73 -5.07
CA VAL A 154 -22.78 8.39 -6.04
C VAL A 154 -22.74 9.41 -7.19
N PRO A 155 -23.19 9.06 -8.41
CA PRO A 155 -23.29 10.04 -9.49
C PRO A 155 -24.09 11.27 -9.06
N VAL A 156 -23.69 12.45 -9.54
CA VAL A 156 -24.31 13.74 -9.11
C VAL A 156 -25.84 13.75 -9.25
N ASN A 157 -26.38 13.13 -10.29
CA ASN A 157 -27.82 13.03 -10.58
C ASN A 157 -28.46 11.74 -10.05
N SER A 158 -27.75 10.94 -9.21
CA SER A 158 -28.24 9.68 -8.68
C SER A 158 -29.48 9.89 -7.80
N PRO A 159 -30.50 9.04 -7.90
CA PRO A 159 -31.66 9.04 -6.99
C PRO A 159 -31.32 8.53 -5.59
N ILE A 160 -30.16 7.91 -5.39
CA ILE A 160 -29.69 7.39 -4.10
C ILE A 160 -29.44 8.57 -3.16
N LYS A 161 -30.18 8.67 -2.06
CA LYS A 161 -30.08 9.77 -1.09
C LYS A 161 -29.48 9.34 0.25
N THR A 162 -29.57 8.05 0.58
CA THR A 162 -29.09 7.46 1.84
C THR A 162 -28.35 6.16 1.58
N VAL A 163 -27.59 5.69 2.57
CA VAL A 163 -26.91 4.38 2.49
C VAL A 163 -27.93 3.24 2.34
N ARG A 164 -29.14 3.37 2.88
CA ARG A 164 -30.23 2.37 2.72
C ARG A 164 -30.65 2.17 1.26
N ASP A 165 -30.55 3.20 0.45
CA ASP A 165 -30.90 3.13 -0.97
C ASP A 165 -29.91 2.33 -1.81
N LEU A 166 -28.78 1.90 -1.21
CA LEU A 166 -27.81 1.01 -1.84
C LEU A 166 -28.28 -0.44 -1.93
N LYS A 167 -29.38 -0.82 -1.28
CA LYS A 167 -29.91 -2.18 -1.36
C LYS A 167 -30.14 -2.58 -2.83
N GLY A 168 -29.52 -3.69 -3.24
CA GLY A 168 -29.56 -4.21 -4.62
C GLY A 168 -28.71 -3.46 -5.64
N LYS A 169 -28.02 -2.37 -5.25
CA LYS A 169 -27.19 -1.54 -6.13
C LYS A 169 -25.78 -2.14 -6.30
N LYS A 170 -25.12 -1.78 -7.40
CA LYS A 170 -23.72 -2.11 -7.68
C LYS A 170 -22.82 -1.11 -6.97
N VAL A 171 -22.03 -1.56 -6.00
CA VAL A 171 -21.11 -0.72 -5.26
C VAL A 171 -19.67 -1.15 -5.56
N ALA A 172 -18.87 -0.24 -6.13
CA ALA A 172 -17.45 -0.48 -6.41
C ALA A 172 -16.60 -0.16 -5.19
N PHE A 173 -15.58 -0.97 -4.95
CA PHE A 173 -14.52 -0.76 -3.97
C PHE A 173 -13.36 -1.73 -4.19
N GLN A 174 -12.17 -1.39 -3.69
CA GLN A 174 -11.03 -2.30 -3.70
C GLN A 174 -11.21 -3.35 -2.59
N LYS A 175 -11.13 -4.65 -2.94
CA LYS A 175 -11.20 -5.75 -1.96
C LYS A 175 -10.09 -5.60 -0.90
N ALA A 176 -10.41 -5.91 0.36
CA ALA A 176 -9.50 -5.83 1.51
C ALA A 176 -8.99 -4.41 1.86
N SER A 177 -9.45 -3.37 1.18
CA SER A 177 -9.07 -1.97 1.47
C SER A 177 -9.90 -1.35 2.58
N ILE A 178 -9.55 -0.11 2.94
CA ILE A 178 -10.36 0.75 3.82
C ILE A 178 -11.76 1.01 3.25
N GLY A 179 -11.89 1.19 1.93
CA GLY A 179 -13.20 1.38 1.28
C GLY A 179 -14.11 0.18 1.46
N HIS A 180 -13.54 -1.04 1.46
CA HIS A 180 -14.29 -2.26 1.77
C HIS A 180 -14.75 -2.26 3.23
N TYR A 181 -13.84 -1.95 4.17
CA TYR A 181 -14.15 -1.95 5.60
C TYR A 181 -15.22 -0.91 5.97
N LEU A 182 -15.06 0.33 5.50
CA LEU A 182 -16.03 1.39 5.79
C LEU A 182 -17.36 1.18 5.08
N LEU A 183 -17.40 0.52 3.91
CA LEU A 183 -18.67 0.12 3.30
C LEU A 183 -19.43 -0.86 4.20
N VAL A 184 -18.76 -1.86 4.76
CA VAL A 184 -19.39 -2.80 5.72
C VAL A 184 -19.97 -2.04 6.90
N LYS A 185 -19.18 -1.16 7.53
CA LYS A 185 -19.65 -0.36 8.68
C LYS A 185 -20.82 0.56 8.31
N ALA A 186 -20.74 1.24 7.17
CA ALA A 186 -21.83 2.14 6.71
C ALA A 186 -23.13 1.38 6.43
N LEU A 187 -23.03 0.18 5.85
CA LEU A 187 -24.20 -0.67 5.60
C LEU A 187 -24.81 -1.16 6.92
N GLU A 188 -23.98 -1.62 7.87
CA GLU A 188 -24.45 -2.06 9.19
C GLU A 188 -25.16 -0.93 9.96
N ASP A 189 -24.62 0.28 9.95
CA ASP A 189 -25.26 1.48 10.55
C ASP A 189 -26.61 1.79 9.89
N ALA A 190 -26.75 1.48 8.61
CA ALA A 190 -28.01 1.64 7.88
C ALA A 190 -28.98 0.45 8.02
N GLY A 191 -28.60 -0.59 8.82
CA GLY A 191 -29.38 -1.82 8.99
C GLY A 191 -29.32 -2.77 7.80
N LEU A 192 -28.26 -2.68 6.99
CA LEU A 192 -27.98 -3.55 5.84
C LEU A 192 -26.75 -4.44 6.10
N LYS A 193 -26.58 -5.44 5.25
CA LYS A 193 -25.41 -6.32 5.21
C LYS A 193 -24.68 -6.13 3.87
N LEU A 194 -23.41 -6.53 3.81
CA LEU A 194 -22.65 -6.52 2.55
C LEU A 194 -23.35 -7.34 1.44
N SER A 195 -24.06 -8.42 1.79
CA SER A 195 -24.85 -9.23 0.88
C SER A 195 -26.08 -8.51 0.30
N ASP A 196 -26.53 -7.39 0.88
CA ASP A 196 -27.65 -6.61 0.37
C ASP A 196 -27.27 -5.71 -0.82
N VAL A 197 -25.97 -5.58 -1.11
CA VAL A 197 -25.46 -4.84 -2.27
C VAL A 197 -24.74 -5.78 -3.24
N LYS A 198 -24.64 -5.37 -4.50
CA LYS A 198 -23.86 -6.07 -5.52
C LYS A 198 -22.42 -5.54 -5.47
N SER A 199 -21.54 -6.24 -4.75
CA SER A 199 -20.13 -5.88 -4.62
C SER A 199 -19.40 -5.98 -5.95
N VAL A 200 -18.70 -4.92 -6.35
CA VAL A 200 -17.87 -4.86 -7.56
C VAL A 200 -16.44 -4.55 -7.15
N PHE A 201 -15.58 -5.58 -7.17
CA PHE A 201 -14.18 -5.45 -6.74
C PHE A 201 -13.34 -4.91 -7.88
N LEU A 202 -12.90 -3.67 -7.78
CA LEU A 202 -12.10 -2.98 -8.77
C LEU A 202 -10.93 -2.23 -8.11
N ALA A 203 -9.79 -2.18 -8.81
CA ALA A 203 -8.73 -1.24 -8.45
C ALA A 203 -9.19 0.21 -8.64
N PRO A 204 -8.61 1.21 -7.94
CA PRO A 204 -9.11 2.59 -7.99
C PRO A 204 -9.27 3.18 -9.39
N ALA A 205 -8.30 2.94 -10.30
CA ALA A 205 -8.38 3.45 -11.66
C ALA A 205 -9.54 2.84 -12.46
N ASP A 206 -9.71 1.51 -12.36
CA ASP A 206 -10.80 0.78 -13.03
C ASP A 206 -12.16 1.15 -12.43
N ALA A 207 -12.22 1.32 -11.09
CA ALA A 207 -13.42 1.78 -10.40
C ALA A 207 -13.82 3.19 -10.84
N ASN A 208 -12.84 4.11 -10.99
CA ASN A 208 -13.09 5.45 -11.50
C ASN A 208 -13.66 5.42 -12.93
N ALA A 209 -13.10 4.59 -13.81
CA ALA A 209 -13.59 4.43 -15.17
C ALA A 209 -15.01 3.83 -15.20
N ALA A 210 -15.28 2.78 -14.41
CA ALA A 210 -16.60 2.17 -14.30
C ALA A 210 -17.65 3.13 -13.73
N PHE A 211 -17.27 3.91 -12.72
CA PHE A 211 -18.14 4.90 -12.08
C PHE A 211 -18.49 6.06 -13.03
N SER A 212 -17.49 6.64 -13.71
CA SER A 212 -17.71 7.72 -14.68
C SER A 212 -18.57 7.29 -15.88
N GLN A 213 -18.61 6.00 -16.20
CA GLN A 213 -19.45 5.42 -17.25
C GLN A 213 -20.80 4.91 -16.72
N ASN A 214 -21.17 5.19 -15.46
CA ASN A 214 -22.40 4.71 -14.80
C ASN A 214 -22.57 3.16 -14.83
N LYS A 215 -21.48 2.40 -14.88
CA LYS A 215 -21.49 0.92 -14.82
C LYS A 215 -21.68 0.40 -13.39
N VAL A 216 -21.43 1.26 -12.39
CA VAL A 216 -21.69 1.05 -10.97
C VAL A 216 -22.51 2.20 -10.41
N ASP A 217 -23.33 1.93 -9.38
CA ASP A 217 -24.26 2.91 -8.81
C ASP A 217 -23.60 3.75 -7.70
N ALA A 218 -22.55 3.23 -7.05
CA ALA A 218 -21.80 3.89 -5.99
C ALA A 218 -20.36 3.41 -5.98
N TRP A 219 -19.47 4.20 -5.36
CA TRP A 219 -18.05 3.87 -5.23
C TRP A 219 -17.51 4.34 -3.88
N TYR A 220 -16.94 3.44 -3.07
CA TYR A 220 -16.24 3.78 -1.84
C TYR A 220 -14.75 3.92 -2.10
N ILE A 221 -14.22 5.15 -1.90
CA ILE A 221 -12.84 5.50 -2.30
C ILE A 221 -12.27 6.59 -1.38
N TRP A 222 -10.96 6.73 -1.41
CA TRP A 222 -10.18 7.74 -0.70
C TRP A 222 -9.74 8.89 -1.62
N GLU A 223 -9.26 9.96 -0.99
CA GLU A 223 -8.71 11.11 -1.71
C GLU A 223 -7.44 10.75 -2.51
N PRO A 224 -7.15 11.38 -3.66
CA PRO A 224 -7.85 12.54 -4.23
C PRO A 224 -9.03 12.19 -5.16
N PHE A 225 -9.43 10.94 -5.26
CA PHE A 225 -10.50 10.52 -6.17
C PHE A 225 -11.85 11.15 -5.81
N GLY A 226 -12.16 11.25 -4.51
CA GLY A 226 -13.39 11.87 -4.03
C GLY A 226 -13.50 13.31 -4.52
N THR A 227 -12.57 14.14 -4.12
CA THR A 227 -12.52 15.56 -4.46
C THR A 227 -12.48 15.79 -5.98
N ARG A 228 -11.68 14.99 -6.73
CA ARG A 228 -11.60 15.11 -8.19
C ARG A 228 -12.94 14.84 -8.88
N ASN A 229 -13.68 13.83 -8.46
CA ASN A 229 -14.99 13.51 -9.05
C ASN A 229 -16.06 14.55 -8.67
N GLU A 230 -16.00 15.11 -7.45
CA GLU A 230 -16.88 16.22 -7.05
C GLU A 230 -16.57 17.51 -7.84
N GLN A 231 -15.30 17.88 -7.99
CA GLN A 231 -14.85 19.05 -8.74
C GLN A 231 -15.29 18.97 -10.23
N ASN A 232 -15.17 17.78 -10.80
CA ASN A 232 -15.60 17.52 -12.19
C ASN A 232 -17.13 17.36 -12.34
N LYS A 233 -17.90 17.54 -11.25
CA LYS A 233 -19.37 17.37 -11.24
C LYS A 233 -19.84 15.99 -11.71
N ILE A 234 -19.01 14.97 -11.55
CA ILE A 234 -19.33 13.57 -11.85
C ILE A 234 -20.04 12.93 -10.65
N ALA A 235 -19.59 13.26 -9.44
CA ALA A 235 -20.07 12.67 -8.20
C ALA A 235 -20.54 13.70 -7.19
N ARG A 236 -21.26 13.20 -6.21
CA ARG A 236 -21.43 13.82 -4.88
C ARG A 236 -21.14 12.79 -3.79
N VAL A 237 -20.72 13.27 -2.63
CA VAL A 237 -20.55 12.42 -1.44
C VAL A 237 -21.91 12.04 -0.89
N LEU A 238 -22.16 10.74 -0.72
CA LEU A 238 -23.33 10.20 -0.03
C LEU A 238 -23.08 10.09 1.47
N ALA A 239 -21.89 9.63 1.83
CA ALA A 239 -21.41 9.51 3.21
C ALA A 239 -19.86 9.53 3.20
N ASP A 240 -19.26 9.90 4.32
CA ASP A 240 -17.83 9.79 4.54
C ASP A 240 -17.50 8.82 5.72
N GLY A 241 -16.23 8.57 5.93
CA GLY A 241 -15.76 7.70 7.01
C GLY A 241 -15.60 8.38 8.37
N GLY A 242 -15.97 9.67 8.51
CA GLY A 242 -15.65 10.49 9.69
C GLY A 242 -16.10 9.90 11.02
N LYS A 243 -17.29 9.33 11.08
CA LYS A 243 -17.82 8.67 12.29
C LYS A 243 -17.56 7.17 12.36
N LEU A 244 -17.05 6.58 11.27
CA LEU A 244 -16.91 5.14 11.12
C LEU A 244 -15.47 4.68 11.33
N ARG A 245 -14.50 5.59 11.17
CA ARG A 245 -13.08 5.26 11.24
C ARG A 245 -12.49 5.63 12.59
N ASP A 246 -12.02 4.63 13.33
CA ASP A 246 -11.51 4.75 14.70
C ASP A 246 -9.99 4.75 14.78
N THR A 247 -9.28 4.34 13.72
CA THR A 247 -7.82 4.27 13.64
C THR A 247 -7.30 5.01 12.41
N GLY A 248 -6.02 5.42 12.44
CA GLY A 248 -5.34 6.02 11.32
C GLY A 248 -4.72 5.00 10.36
N ASN A 249 -3.86 5.48 9.48
CA ASN A 249 -3.01 4.61 8.69
C ASN A 249 -1.91 4.03 9.57
N PHE A 250 -1.50 2.80 9.25
CA PHE A 250 -0.34 2.16 9.82
C PHE A 250 0.85 2.23 8.87
N TYR A 251 2.00 2.58 9.42
CA TYR A 251 3.30 2.32 8.79
C TYR A 251 3.76 0.94 9.24
N SER A 252 4.12 0.10 8.28
CA SER A 252 4.47 -1.30 8.54
C SER A 252 5.73 -1.70 7.79
N THR A 253 6.45 -2.66 8.34
CA THR A 253 7.65 -3.27 7.75
C THR A 253 7.63 -4.78 7.92
N SER A 254 8.59 -5.50 7.35
CA SER A 254 8.80 -6.92 7.65
C SER A 254 9.54 -7.09 8.98
N ARG A 255 9.31 -8.21 9.68
CA ARG A 255 10.07 -8.54 10.90
C ARG A 255 11.57 -8.59 10.64
N GLN A 256 11.97 -9.10 9.48
CA GLN A 256 13.37 -9.18 9.06
C GLN A 256 13.99 -7.79 8.92
N PHE A 257 13.33 -6.86 8.23
CA PHE A 257 13.86 -5.49 8.04
C PHE A 257 13.93 -4.73 9.36
N TYR A 258 12.92 -4.87 10.23
CA TYR A 258 12.94 -4.27 11.57
C TYR A 258 14.15 -4.73 12.39
N GLN A 259 14.46 -6.03 12.37
CA GLN A 259 15.57 -6.59 13.13
C GLN A 259 16.94 -6.17 12.57
N ALA A 260 17.05 -6.05 11.25
CA ALA A 260 18.29 -5.68 10.59
C ALA A 260 18.60 -4.18 10.63
N HIS A 261 17.58 -3.31 10.63
CA HIS A 261 17.73 -1.87 10.40
C HIS A 261 16.85 -1.02 11.35
N PRO A 262 16.93 -1.20 12.68
CA PRO A 262 16.13 -0.42 13.64
C PRO A 262 16.49 1.07 13.64
N ASP A 263 17.73 1.40 13.30
CA ASP A 263 18.26 2.76 13.13
C ASP A 263 17.62 3.49 11.92
N VAL A 264 17.49 2.82 10.79
CA VAL A 264 16.77 3.33 9.60
C VAL A 264 15.31 3.63 9.95
N ILE A 265 14.65 2.70 10.66
CA ILE A 265 13.25 2.87 11.07
C ILE A 265 13.09 4.06 12.02
N LYS A 266 14.01 4.23 12.97
CA LYS A 266 14.02 5.37 13.89
C LYS A 266 14.15 6.69 13.12
N VAL A 267 15.13 6.79 12.22
CA VAL A 267 15.31 7.97 11.36
C VAL A 267 14.08 8.26 10.51
N PHE A 268 13.47 7.22 9.92
CA PHE A 268 12.24 7.35 9.16
C PHE A 268 11.10 7.94 9.99
N LEU A 269 10.85 7.41 11.19
CA LEU A 269 9.77 7.88 12.06
C LEU A 269 10.00 9.29 12.59
N GLU A 270 11.27 9.67 12.89
CA GLU A 270 11.62 11.03 13.28
C GLU A 270 11.37 12.05 12.16
N GLU A 271 11.78 11.76 10.92
CA GLU A 271 11.54 12.64 9.79
C GLU A 271 10.06 12.69 9.41
N LEU A 272 9.37 11.56 9.54
CA LEU A 272 7.94 11.49 9.29
C LEU A 272 7.15 12.36 10.27
N GLU A 273 7.43 12.30 11.59
CA GLU A 273 6.73 13.14 12.59
C GLU A 273 6.99 14.63 12.37
N LYS A 274 8.23 15.02 12.09
CA LYS A 274 8.53 16.41 11.72
C LYS A 274 7.71 16.86 10.49
N THR A 275 7.56 15.97 9.53
CA THR A 275 6.79 16.23 8.31
C THR A 275 5.29 16.27 8.58
N GLU A 276 4.76 15.43 9.48
CA GLU A 276 3.37 15.47 9.95
C GLU A 276 3.04 16.84 10.58
N ILE A 277 3.90 17.30 11.50
CA ILE A 277 3.76 18.59 12.18
C ILE A 277 3.82 19.74 11.16
N TRP A 278 4.81 19.70 10.25
CA TRP A 278 4.97 20.71 9.22
C TRP A 278 3.76 20.74 8.26
N THR A 279 3.31 19.58 7.80
CA THR A 279 2.16 19.46 6.90
C THR A 279 0.91 20.07 7.51
N LYS A 280 0.67 19.81 8.79
CA LYS A 280 -0.45 20.39 9.53
C LYS A 280 -0.42 21.90 9.59
N ALA A 281 0.78 22.48 9.78
CA ALA A 281 0.98 23.91 9.96
C ALA A 281 1.00 24.72 8.65
N HIS A 282 1.24 24.06 7.50
CA HIS A 282 1.54 24.74 6.23
C HIS A 282 0.63 24.29 5.06
N PRO A 283 -0.72 24.39 5.18
CA PRO A 283 -1.65 23.87 4.18
C PRO A 283 -1.45 24.46 2.78
N LYS A 284 -1.07 25.73 2.66
CA LYS A 284 -0.83 26.40 1.38
C LYS A 284 0.42 25.89 0.68
N GLU A 285 1.51 25.76 1.41
CA GLU A 285 2.79 25.25 0.90
C GLU A 285 2.66 23.77 0.51
N VAL A 286 1.94 22.97 1.30
CA VAL A 286 1.61 21.58 0.99
C VAL A 286 0.79 21.50 -0.29
N ALA A 287 -0.22 22.35 -0.45
CA ALA A 287 -1.03 22.38 -1.65
C ALA A 287 -0.20 22.70 -2.91
N GLN A 288 0.69 23.70 -2.83
CA GLN A 288 1.60 24.06 -3.92
C GLN A 288 2.58 22.93 -4.25
N LEU A 289 3.17 22.30 -3.22
CA LEU A 289 4.15 21.23 -3.35
C LEU A 289 3.54 19.98 -4.01
N LEU A 290 2.30 19.65 -3.67
CA LEU A 290 1.64 18.41 -4.10
C LEU A 290 0.69 18.58 -5.30
N ALA A 291 0.45 19.79 -5.80
CA ALA A 291 -0.35 20.02 -6.98
C ALA A 291 0.12 19.22 -8.21
N PRO A 292 1.42 19.16 -8.53
CA PRO A 292 1.91 18.33 -9.65
C PRO A 292 1.71 16.82 -9.43
N VAL A 293 1.73 16.36 -8.17
CA VAL A 293 1.59 14.95 -7.80
C VAL A 293 0.14 14.49 -7.92
N THR A 294 -0.78 15.32 -7.40
CA THR A 294 -2.21 15.01 -7.33
C THR A 294 -2.98 15.41 -8.59
N GLN A 295 -2.39 16.27 -9.43
CA GLN A 295 -3.05 16.89 -10.60
C GLN A 295 -4.33 17.63 -10.20
N LEU A 296 -4.33 18.30 -9.06
CA LEU A 296 -5.36 19.20 -8.57
C LEU A 296 -4.76 20.59 -8.36
N ASP A 297 -5.59 21.63 -8.51
CA ASP A 297 -5.16 22.99 -8.24
C ASP A 297 -4.94 23.24 -6.73
N PRO A 298 -4.04 24.16 -6.36
CA PRO A 298 -3.73 24.43 -4.95
C PRO A 298 -4.94 24.83 -4.11
N PRO A 299 -5.89 25.69 -4.54
CA PRO A 299 -7.09 25.99 -3.74
C PRO A 299 -7.95 24.76 -3.43
N THR A 300 -8.04 23.80 -4.34
CA THR A 300 -8.72 22.52 -4.12
C THR A 300 -7.98 21.67 -3.09
N LEU A 301 -6.64 21.63 -3.15
CA LEU A 301 -5.82 20.90 -2.20
C LEU A 301 -5.86 21.51 -0.80
N GLU A 302 -5.91 22.84 -0.67
CA GLU A 302 -6.09 23.51 0.62
C GLU A 302 -7.41 23.08 1.29
N LYS A 303 -8.52 23.03 0.53
CA LYS A 303 -9.80 22.53 1.04
C LYS A 303 -9.74 21.02 1.39
N MET A 304 -9.00 20.24 0.59
CA MET A 304 -8.83 18.81 0.84
C MET A 304 -8.00 18.55 2.08
N HIS A 305 -7.07 19.45 2.43
CA HIS A 305 -6.26 19.39 3.65
C HIS A 305 -7.14 19.27 4.92
N ASP A 306 -8.27 19.94 4.97
CA ASP A 306 -9.23 19.90 6.09
C ASP A 306 -9.91 18.54 6.28
N LYS A 307 -9.78 17.62 5.32
CA LYS A 307 -10.29 16.26 5.42
C LYS A 307 -9.34 15.32 6.17
N TYR A 308 -8.11 15.77 6.45
CA TYR A 308 -7.08 14.99 7.14
C TYR A 308 -6.84 15.48 8.56
N ASP A 309 -6.53 14.55 9.44
CA ASP A 309 -6.01 14.83 10.79
C ASP A 309 -4.56 14.34 10.84
N TYR A 310 -3.63 15.26 11.06
CA TYR A 310 -2.20 15.02 10.95
C TYR A 310 -1.57 14.75 12.32
N GLY A 311 -0.51 13.96 12.33
CA GLY A 311 0.31 13.61 13.48
C GLY A 311 0.35 12.10 13.72
N LEU A 312 1.51 11.61 14.09
CA LEU A 312 1.65 10.27 14.62
C LEU A 312 1.01 10.18 16.00
N VAL A 313 0.51 9.02 16.33
CA VAL A 313 0.03 8.70 17.68
C VAL A 313 0.75 7.46 18.20
N PRO A 314 1.00 7.38 19.52
CA PRO A 314 1.69 6.23 20.09
C PRO A 314 0.84 4.96 19.92
N ILE A 315 1.52 3.84 19.70
CA ILE A 315 0.87 2.53 19.73
C ILE A 315 0.55 2.19 21.19
N THR A 316 -0.72 2.22 21.49
CA THR A 316 -1.27 1.91 22.83
C THR A 316 -2.14 0.66 22.78
N GLU A 317 -2.49 0.09 23.93
CA GLU A 317 -3.46 -1.01 24.02
C GLU A 317 -4.79 -0.67 23.32
N LYS A 318 -5.21 0.60 23.39
CA LYS A 318 -6.42 1.06 22.69
C LYS A 318 -6.28 0.90 21.16
N VAL A 319 -5.13 1.26 20.58
CA VAL A 319 -4.85 1.11 19.16
C VAL A 319 -4.84 -0.37 18.77
N ILE A 320 -4.16 -1.21 19.56
CA ILE A 320 -4.08 -2.66 19.33
C ILE A 320 -5.47 -3.29 19.37
N ASN A 321 -6.28 -2.94 20.38
CA ASN A 321 -7.64 -3.45 20.53
C ASN A 321 -8.55 -3.02 19.36
N LYS A 322 -8.42 -1.78 18.88
CA LYS A 322 -9.16 -1.31 17.70
C LYS A 322 -8.74 -2.07 16.44
N GLN A 323 -7.46 -2.38 16.29
CA GLN A 323 -7.00 -3.22 15.17
C GLN A 323 -7.51 -4.67 15.29
N GLN A 324 -7.64 -5.19 16.51
CA GLN A 324 -8.25 -6.50 16.75
C GLN A 324 -9.74 -6.52 16.37
N GLU A 325 -10.48 -5.46 16.68
CA GLU A 325 -11.89 -5.33 16.25
C GLU A 325 -12.02 -5.41 14.71
N VAL A 326 -11.07 -4.82 13.97
CA VAL A 326 -11.03 -4.95 12.49
C VAL A 326 -10.83 -6.41 12.07
N ALA A 327 -9.91 -7.12 12.70
CA ALA A 327 -9.63 -8.52 12.41
C ALA A 327 -10.82 -9.43 12.73
N ASP A 328 -11.44 -9.23 13.89
CA ASP A 328 -12.60 -10.00 14.31
C ASP A 328 -13.81 -9.76 13.38
N LYS A 329 -13.99 -8.52 12.91
CA LYS A 329 -15.02 -8.18 11.92
C LYS A 329 -14.79 -8.96 10.63
N TRP A 330 -13.57 -8.96 10.08
CA TRP A 330 -13.27 -9.70 8.85
C TRP A 330 -13.45 -11.22 8.99
N TYR A 331 -13.08 -11.77 10.14
CA TYR A 331 -13.30 -13.17 10.43
C TYR A 331 -14.80 -13.51 10.55
N SER A 332 -15.57 -12.69 11.27
CA SER A 332 -17.02 -12.89 11.45
C SER A 332 -17.80 -12.85 10.13
N LEU A 333 -17.30 -12.12 9.15
CA LEU A 333 -17.86 -12.04 7.79
C LEU A 333 -17.37 -13.16 6.87
N GLY A 334 -16.48 -14.05 7.35
CA GLY A 334 -15.89 -15.13 6.54
C GLY A 334 -14.97 -14.62 5.42
N LEU A 335 -14.44 -13.39 5.54
CA LEU A 335 -13.59 -12.77 4.53
C LEU A 335 -12.10 -13.05 4.74
N ILE A 336 -11.73 -13.54 5.92
CA ILE A 336 -10.42 -14.15 6.20
C ILE A 336 -10.64 -15.57 6.71
N PRO A 337 -9.73 -16.53 6.37
CA PRO A 337 -9.96 -17.96 6.61
C PRO A 337 -9.74 -18.40 8.06
N LYS A 338 -9.04 -17.60 8.87
CA LYS A 338 -8.71 -17.89 10.27
C LYS A 338 -8.77 -16.64 11.12
N LYS A 339 -8.96 -16.81 12.42
CA LYS A 339 -8.79 -15.73 13.39
C LYS A 339 -7.34 -15.24 13.37
N VAL A 340 -7.17 -13.92 13.43
CA VAL A 340 -5.89 -13.25 13.50
C VAL A 340 -5.74 -12.67 14.91
N ASN A 341 -4.64 -12.98 15.58
CA ASN A 341 -4.19 -12.22 16.73
C ASN A 341 -3.30 -11.08 16.20
N VAL A 342 -3.86 -9.88 16.11
CA VAL A 342 -3.10 -8.74 15.54
C VAL A 342 -1.87 -8.39 16.37
N ARG A 343 -1.86 -8.75 17.66
CA ARG A 343 -0.75 -8.49 18.58
C ARG A 343 0.58 -9.10 18.09
N ASP A 344 0.53 -10.19 17.34
CA ASP A 344 1.72 -10.84 16.76
C ASP A 344 2.49 -9.92 15.80
N GLY A 345 1.84 -8.88 15.26
CA GLY A 345 2.45 -7.85 14.41
C GLY A 345 2.90 -6.59 15.18
N PHE A 346 2.54 -6.45 16.46
CA PHE A 346 2.97 -5.28 17.25
C PHE A 346 4.28 -5.58 17.98
N LEU A 347 5.02 -4.53 18.27
CA LEU A 347 6.24 -4.54 19.07
C LEU A 347 5.90 -4.48 20.56
N THR A 348 6.87 -4.83 21.42
CA THR A 348 6.74 -4.60 22.85
C THR A 348 6.82 -3.10 23.18
N PRO A 349 6.33 -2.64 24.35
CA PRO A 349 6.47 -1.24 24.76
C PRO A 349 7.92 -0.75 24.78
N GLU A 350 8.85 -1.62 25.16
CA GLU A 350 10.28 -1.33 25.19
C GLU A 350 10.87 -1.17 23.77
N GLU A 351 10.44 -2.01 22.82
CA GLU A 351 10.83 -1.87 21.42
C GLU A 351 10.29 -0.58 20.82
N TYR A 352 9.00 -0.23 21.06
CA TYR A 352 8.43 1.03 20.61
C TYR A 352 9.17 2.24 21.19
N THR A 353 9.58 2.21 22.44
CA THR A 353 10.35 3.31 23.07
C THR A 353 11.65 3.60 22.33
N LYS A 354 12.28 2.59 21.70
CA LYS A 354 13.55 2.74 20.98
C LYS A 354 13.40 3.44 19.62
N ILE A 355 12.24 3.29 18.96
CA ILE A 355 12.04 3.77 17.58
C ILE A 355 11.05 4.94 17.47
N THR A 356 10.15 5.11 18.43
CA THR A 356 9.12 6.16 18.40
C THR A 356 9.73 7.51 18.81
N PRO A 357 9.47 8.60 18.05
CA PRO A 357 9.91 9.93 18.43
C PRO A 357 9.41 10.35 19.82
N SER A 358 10.24 11.13 20.55
CA SER A 358 9.96 11.52 21.93
C SER A 358 8.66 12.32 22.10
N ASP A 359 8.39 13.20 21.14
CA ASP A 359 7.18 14.05 21.09
C ASP A 359 5.91 13.22 20.90
N VAL A 360 5.98 12.14 20.07
CA VAL A 360 4.88 11.19 19.93
C VAL A 360 4.63 10.45 21.23
N LEU A 361 5.70 10.01 21.92
CA LEU A 361 5.58 9.32 23.22
C LEU A 361 5.01 10.24 24.31
N ALA A 362 5.27 11.54 24.26
CA ALA A 362 4.74 12.52 25.22
C ALA A 362 3.23 12.77 25.06
N ASN A 363 2.64 12.44 23.92
CA ASN A 363 1.22 12.63 23.59
C ASN A 363 0.34 11.41 23.99
N LYS A 364 0.71 10.69 25.06
CA LYS A 364 -0.04 9.53 25.59
C LYS A 364 -1.34 9.92 26.25
#